data_f19a245e4330465deb98a89d300c8667
#
_entry.id   f19a245e4330465deb98a89d300c8667
#
_cell.length_a   1.000
_cell.length_b   1.000
_cell.length_c   1.000
_cell.angle_alpha   90.00
_cell.angle_beta   90.00
_cell.angle_gamma   90.00
#
_symmetry.space_group_name_H-M   'P 1'
#
loop_
_entity.id
_entity.type
_entity.pdbx_description
1 polymer ?
#
loop_
_entity_poly.entity_id
_entity_poly.type
_entity_poly.pdbx_seq_one_letter_code
_entity_poly.pdbx_strand_id
1 'polypeptide(L)'
;MLVVEGLVKRFGGFTAVNNVSFSVDRGEILGLIGPNGSGKSTIFNMLSGTLSPSAGSIKFDGTEISGLAPHRIINSGIGRTFQIPRPFHRLTTFENVALAGYFGQGRHSRAKAAEAAERALAMVGLPPDRAASVDGLGAAGLKKLELAKALATGPKLLLADESLGGLDETEIDQAADMLRKIRDELGITIIWVEHIMGVLMRVVDRVMVLDHGEKISEGLPSEVSNDPRVVEVYLGTDAGATQAAAAETRLGAHA
;
A
#
# COMPACT_ATOMS: atom_id res chain seq x y z
N MET A 1 -8.49 -4.36 14.88
CA MET A 1 -7.95 -5.43 13.98
C MET A 1 -6.43 -5.44 13.98
N LEU A 2 -5.75 -4.38 13.53
CA LEU A 2 -4.30 -4.20 13.65
C LEU A 2 -4.02 -3.20 14.77
N VAL A 3 -3.04 -3.50 15.63
CA VAL A 3 -2.56 -2.60 16.68
C VAL A 3 -1.04 -2.56 16.61
N VAL A 4 -0.48 -1.36 16.50
CA VAL A 4 0.95 -1.09 16.44
C VAL A 4 1.31 -0.19 17.61
N GLU A 5 2.25 -0.61 18.44
CA GLU A 5 2.62 0.10 19.67
C GLU A 5 4.13 0.36 19.71
N GLY A 6 4.52 1.62 19.79
CA GLY A 6 5.92 2.04 19.99
C GLY A 6 6.88 1.54 18.91
N LEU A 7 6.44 1.46 17.65
CA LEU A 7 7.20 0.85 16.56
C LEU A 7 8.46 1.67 16.26
N VAL A 8 9.62 1.00 16.29
CA VAL A 8 10.92 1.60 15.98
C VAL A 8 11.68 0.77 14.96
N LYS A 9 12.29 1.43 13.98
CA LYS A 9 13.26 0.81 13.09
C LYS A 9 14.52 1.64 12.94
N ARG A 10 15.66 1.00 13.26
CA ARG A 10 16.99 1.59 13.12
C ARG A 10 17.81 0.85 12.08
N PHE A 11 18.59 1.58 11.32
CA PHE A 11 19.59 1.07 10.37
C PHE A 11 20.94 1.70 10.72
N GLY A 12 21.78 0.96 11.44
CA GLY A 12 23.00 1.55 12.01
C GLY A 12 22.69 2.72 12.93
N GLY A 13 23.24 3.89 12.63
CA GLY A 13 23.00 5.14 13.37
C GLY A 13 21.75 5.91 12.96
N PHE A 14 21.04 5.49 11.89
CA PHE A 14 19.85 6.18 11.39
C PHE A 14 18.57 5.54 11.92
N THR A 15 17.65 6.34 12.43
CA THR A 15 16.31 5.89 12.86
C THR A 15 15.28 6.24 11.78
N ALA A 16 14.81 5.23 11.05
CA ALA A 16 13.85 5.40 9.95
C ALA A 16 12.39 5.45 10.42
N VAL A 17 12.07 4.83 11.56
CA VAL A 17 10.76 4.91 12.23
C VAL A 17 11.04 5.05 13.72
N ASN A 18 10.43 6.04 14.35
CA ASN A 18 10.69 6.42 15.74
C ASN A 18 9.39 6.46 16.54
N ASN A 19 9.17 5.46 17.38
CA ASN A 19 8.07 5.37 18.34
C ASN A 19 6.67 5.59 17.74
N VAL A 20 6.40 5.00 16.57
CA VAL A 20 5.10 5.14 15.89
C VAL A 20 4.09 4.16 16.49
N SER A 21 2.92 4.67 16.90
CA SER A 21 1.79 3.88 17.39
C SER A 21 0.53 4.27 16.65
N PHE A 22 -0.25 3.27 16.21
CA PHE A 22 -1.54 3.44 15.55
C PHE A 22 -2.33 2.14 15.58
N SER A 23 -3.63 2.24 15.27
CA SER A 23 -4.50 1.09 15.10
C SER A 23 -5.29 1.20 13.81
N VAL A 24 -5.79 0.06 13.31
CA VAL A 24 -6.70 0.01 12.17
C VAL A 24 -7.85 -0.90 12.52
N ASP A 25 -9.06 -0.42 12.32
CA ASP A 25 -10.28 -1.17 12.59
C ASP A 25 -10.69 -2.04 11.40
N ARG A 26 -11.60 -2.99 11.62
CA ARG A 26 -12.11 -3.85 10.55
C ARG A 26 -12.95 -3.07 9.56
N GLY A 27 -12.72 -3.26 8.27
CA GLY A 27 -13.44 -2.58 7.20
C GLY A 27 -13.04 -1.11 7.01
N GLU A 28 -11.99 -0.66 7.69
CA GLU A 28 -11.43 0.69 7.55
C GLU A 28 -10.46 0.77 6.36
N ILE A 29 -10.47 1.90 5.67
CA ILE A 29 -9.38 2.31 4.77
C ILE A 29 -8.58 3.41 5.48
N LEU A 30 -7.39 3.07 5.97
CA LEU A 30 -6.44 4.01 6.56
C LEU A 30 -5.47 4.51 5.48
N GLY A 31 -5.45 5.81 5.21
CA GLY A 31 -4.44 6.45 4.39
C GLY A 31 -3.15 6.70 5.18
N LEU A 32 -2.02 6.30 4.63
CA LEU A 32 -0.70 6.57 5.19
C LEU A 32 0.06 7.49 4.24
N ILE A 33 0.27 8.73 4.65
CA ILE A 33 0.88 9.77 3.83
C ILE A 33 2.13 10.37 4.51
N GLY A 34 2.87 11.16 3.76
CA GLY A 34 4.08 11.84 4.22
C GLY A 34 5.07 12.03 3.08
N PRO A 35 6.08 12.91 3.21
CA PRO A 35 7.11 13.13 2.20
C PRO A 35 7.95 11.87 1.94
N ASN A 36 8.75 11.92 0.88
CA ASN A 36 9.72 10.85 0.61
C ASN A 36 10.72 10.73 1.76
N GLY A 37 10.99 9.49 2.18
CA GLY A 37 11.87 9.25 3.33
C GLY A 37 11.19 9.35 4.70
N SER A 38 9.90 9.67 4.80
CA SER A 38 9.19 9.78 6.09
C SER A 38 8.98 8.46 6.84
N GLY A 39 9.31 7.31 6.24
CA GLY A 39 9.21 6.01 6.92
C GLY A 39 8.05 5.11 6.47
N LYS A 40 7.17 5.54 5.56
CA LYS A 40 6.00 4.77 5.07
C LYS A 40 6.36 3.36 4.61
N SER A 41 7.27 3.24 3.64
CA SER A 41 7.71 1.95 3.11
C SER A 41 8.41 1.09 4.17
N THR A 42 9.06 1.71 5.16
CA THR A 42 9.67 1.00 6.29
C THR A 42 8.59 0.38 7.18
N ILE A 43 7.51 1.11 7.48
CA ILE A 43 6.35 0.57 8.21
C ILE A 43 5.73 -0.59 7.42
N PHE A 44 5.46 -0.42 6.13
CA PHE A 44 4.92 -1.49 5.27
C PHE A 44 5.81 -2.73 5.25
N ASN A 45 7.13 -2.55 5.21
CA ASN A 45 8.08 -3.64 5.26
C ASN A 45 8.05 -4.37 6.61
N MET A 46 7.83 -3.68 7.72
CA MET A 46 7.66 -4.30 9.04
C MET A 46 6.32 -5.02 9.16
N LEU A 47 5.21 -4.43 8.69
CA LEU A 47 3.89 -5.05 8.69
C LEU A 47 3.83 -6.31 7.80
N SER A 48 4.57 -6.34 6.70
CA SER A 48 4.64 -7.49 5.79
C SER A 48 5.71 -8.54 6.15
N GLY A 49 6.46 -8.32 7.24
CA GLY A 49 7.51 -9.23 7.70
C GLY A 49 8.79 -9.22 6.87
N THR A 50 8.93 -8.28 5.93
CA THR A 50 10.15 -8.10 5.11
C THR A 50 11.29 -7.49 5.94
N LEU A 51 10.93 -6.70 6.97
CA LEU A 51 11.84 -6.14 7.96
C LEU A 51 11.33 -6.48 9.36
N SER A 52 12.25 -6.82 10.26
CA SER A 52 11.91 -6.92 11.68
C SER A 52 12.02 -5.54 12.34
N PRO A 53 11.09 -5.15 13.23
CA PRO A 53 11.22 -3.94 14.02
C PRO A 53 12.45 -4.02 14.93
N SER A 54 13.01 -2.86 15.29
CA SER A 54 14.07 -2.77 16.29
C SER A 54 13.52 -2.71 17.72
N ALA A 55 12.29 -2.18 17.87
CA ALA A 55 11.50 -2.17 19.11
C ALA A 55 10.02 -1.94 18.78
N GLY A 56 9.17 -2.08 19.78
CA GLY A 56 7.71 -2.00 19.64
C GLY A 56 7.06 -3.33 19.32
N SER A 57 5.74 -3.31 19.17
CA SER A 57 4.94 -4.51 18.89
C SER A 57 3.95 -4.28 17.75
N ILE A 58 3.63 -5.34 17.03
CA ILE A 58 2.61 -5.39 15.97
C ILE A 58 1.69 -6.56 16.29
N LYS A 59 0.43 -6.28 16.62
CA LYS A 59 -0.59 -7.30 16.88
C LYS A 59 -1.65 -7.27 15.78
N PHE A 60 -1.93 -8.43 15.21
CA PHE A 60 -2.97 -8.63 14.22
C PHE A 60 -4.00 -9.64 14.72
N ASP A 61 -5.28 -9.25 14.78
CA ASP A 61 -6.35 -10.04 15.40
C ASP A 61 -5.99 -10.56 16.81
N GLY A 62 -5.30 -9.72 17.60
CA GLY A 62 -4.85 -10.06 18.97
C GLY A 62 -3.59 -10.92 19.04
N THR A 63 -3.06 -11.38 17.90
CA THR A 63 -1.85 -12.20 17.84
C THR A 63 -0.63 -11.34 17.53
N GLU A 64 0.46 -11.52 18.29
CA GLU A 64 1.74 -10.86 18.03
C GLU A 64 2.36 -11.38 16.73
N ILE A 65 2.68 -10.47 15.81
CA ILE A 65 3.26 -10.79 14.50
C ILE A 65 4.60 -10.09 14.22
N SER A 66 5.12 -9.32 15.18
CA SER A 66 6.41 -8.62 15.05
C SER A 66 7.54 -9.57 14.68
N GLY A 67 8.25 -9.24 13.59
CA GLY A 67 9.40 -10.03 13.15
C GLY A 67 9.09 -11.42 12.59
N LEU A 68 7.81 -11.75 12.38
CA LEU A 68 7.46 -12.98 11.67
C LEU A 68 7.90 -12.90 10.20
N ALA A 69 8.32 -14.03 9.65
CA ALA A 69 8.66 -14.15 8.24
C ALA A 69 7.45 -13.87 7.32
N PRO A 70 7.65 -13.34 6.09
CA PRO A 70 6.56 -12.93 5.19
C PRO A 70 5.50 -14.02 4.94
N HIS A 71 5.90 -15.27 4.78
CA HIS A 71 4.96 -16.37 4.57
C HIS A 71 4.03 -16.60 5.77
N ARG A 72 4.49 -16.32 7.02
CA ARG A 72 3.64 -16.39 8.21
C ARG A 72 2.68 -15.20 8.28
N ILE A 73 3.13 -14.03 7.87
CA ILE A 73 2.29 -12.81 7.77
C ILE A 73 1.15 -13.03 6.77
N ILE A 74 1.44 -13.56 5.57
CA ILE A 74 0.41 -13.90 4.58
C ILE A 74 -0.57 -14.93 5.15
N ASN A 75 -0.08 -15.96 5.84
CA ASN A 75 -0.93 -16.98 6.46
C ASN A 75 -1.79 -16.43 7.61
N SER A 76 -1.40 -15.34 8.25
CA SER A 76 -2.24 -14.65 9.24
C SER A 76 -3.37 -13.83 8.61
N GLY A 77 -3.29 -13.55 7.30
CA GLY A 77 -4.30 -12.81 6.55
C GLY A 77 -3.91 -11.38 6.19
N ILE A 78 -2.62 -11.07 6.08
CA ILE A 78 -2.13 -9.78 5.58
C ILE A 78 -1.59 -9.99 4.17
N GLY A 79 -2.24 -9.37 3.18
CA GLY A 79 -1.77 -9.30 1.79
C GLY A 79 -1.07 -7.97 1.52
N ARG A 80 -0.19 -7.94 0.52
CA ARG A 80 0.52 -6.71 0.12
C ARG A 80 0.63 -6.63 -1.40
N THR A 81 0.44 -5.43 -1.94
CA THR A 81 0.88 -5.06 -3.29
C THR A 81 2.28 -4.46 -3.24
N PHE A 82 2.98 -4.44 -4.36
CA PHE A 82 4.28 -3.81 -4.48
C PHE A 82 4.19 -2.62 -5.45
N GLN A 83 4.86 -1.53 -5.13
CA GLN A 83 4.95 -0.33 -5.96
C GLN A 83 5.41 -0.67 -7.40
N ILE A 84 6.44 -1.50 -7.53
CA ILE A 84 6.90 -2.04 -8.81
C ILE A 84 6.33 -3.44 -8.96
N PRO A 85 5.44 -3.69 -9.94
CA PRO A 85 4.89 -5.01 -10.20
C PRO A 85 5.97 -6.06 -10.44
N ARG A 86 5.77 -7.26 -9.86
CA ARG A 86 6.71 -8.39 -9.95
C ARG A 86 6.00 -9.63 -10.49
N PRO A 87 5.65 -9.64 -11.78
CA PRO A 87 5.04 -10.81 -12.38
C PRO A 87 6.06 -11.92 -12.64
N PHE A 88 5.59 -13.14 -12.67
CA PHE A 88 6.33 -14.28 -13.20
C PHE A 88 6.11 -14.34 -14.71
N HIS A 89 7.02 -13.83 -15.51
CA HIS A 89 6.89 -13.70 -16.97
C HIS A 89 6.72 -15.06 -17.70
N ARG A 90 7.16 -16.17 -17.10
CA ARG A 90 6.97 -17.50 -17.67
C ARG A 90 5.60 -18.12 -17.36
N LEU A 91 4.80 -17.45 -16.58
CA LEU A 91 3.44 -17.86 -16.22
C LEU A 91 2.43 -16.94 -16.89
N THR A 92 1.28 -17.47 -17.21
CA THR A 92 0.15 -16.65 -17.68
C THR A 92 -0.35 -15.71 -16.60
N THR A 93 -1.16 -14.72 -16.97
CA THR A 93 -1.83 -13.81 -16.01
C THR A 93 -2.62 -14.61 -14.97
N PHE A 94 -3.37 -15.62 -15.40
CA PHE A 94 -4.12 -16.50 -14.52
C PHE A 94 -3.22 -17.29 -13.56
N GLU A 95 -2.16 -17.91 -14.09
CA GLU A 95 -1.24 -18.72 -13.28
C GLU A 95 -0.49 -17.89 -12.22
N ASN A 96 -0.15 -16.63 -12.53
CA ASN A 96 0.42 -15.70 -11.56
C ASN A 96 -0.49 -15.52 -10.33
N VAL A 97 -1.78 -15.33 -10.58
CA VAL A 97 -2.77 -15.11 -9.52
C VAL A 97 -3.11 -16.43 -8.80
N ALA A 98 -3.24 -17.53 -9.54
CA ALA A 98 -3.49 -18.86 -8.97
C ALA A 98 -2.34 -19.32 -8.06
N LEU A 99 -1.09 -19.03 -8.44
CA LEU A 99 0.08 -19.33 -7.61
C LEU A 99 0.03 -18.57 -6.28
N ALA A 100 -0.32 -17.28 -6.30
CA ALA A 100 -0.49 -16.50 -5.09
C ALA A 100 -1.63 -17.06 -4.20
N GLY A 101 -2.76 -17.43 -4.79
CA GLY A 101 -3.87 -18.08 -4.09
C GLY A 101 -3.50 -19.41 -3.46
N TYR A 102 -2.66 -20.21 -4.14
CA TYR A 102 -2.20 -21.51 -3.61
C TYR A 102 -1.36 -21.37 -2.34
N PHE A 103 -0.51 -20.37 -2.26
CA PHE A 103 0.33 -20.07 -1.09
C PHE A 103 -0.29 -19.09 -0.10
N GLY A 104 -1.51 -18.62 -0.36
CA GLY A 104 -2.27 -17.76 0.54
C GLY A 104 -2.74 -18.47 1.80
N GLN A 105 -3.71 -17.89 2.48
CA GLN A 105 -4.26 -18.37 3.73
C GLN A 105 -4.73 -19.82 3.62
N GLY A 106 -4.10 -20.73 4.39
CA GLY A 106 -4.57 -22.11 4.56
C GLY A 106 -4.13 -23.13 3.52
N ARG A 107 -3.13 -22.88 2.67
CA ARG A 107 -2.64 -23.80 1.63
C ARG A 107 -3.79 -24.46 0.86
N HIS A 108 -4.34 -23.73 -0.07
CA HIS A 108 -5.49 -24.19 -0.85
C HIS A 108 -5.12 -25.37 -1.79
N SER A 109 -6.12 -26.20 -2.10
CA SER A 109 -6.02 -27.13 -3.23
C SER A 109 -5.90 -26.34 -4.54
N ARG A 110 -5.39 -26.99 -5.61
CA ARG A 110 -5.31 -26.35 -6.95
C ARG A 110 -6.67 -25.81 -7.42
N ALA A 111 -7.77 -26.51 -7.12
CA ALA A 111 -9.12 -26.08 -7.46
C ALA A 111 -9.48 -24.77 -6.72
N LYS A 112 -9.27 -24.69 -5.41
CA LYS A 112 -9.54 -23.46 -4.63
C LYS A 112 -8.64 -22.29 -5.04
N ALA A 113 -7.39 -22.56 -5.41
CA ALA A 113 -6.48 -21.55 -5.93
C ALA A 113 -6.96 -20.99 -7.28
N ALA A 114 -7.49 -21.86 -8.16
CA ALA A 114 -8.08 -21.44 -9.43
C ALA A 114 -9.33 -20.59 -9.23
N GLU A 115 -10.24 -21.00 -8.34
CA GLU A 115 -11.43 -20.21 -7.98
C GLU A 115 -11.06 -18.85 -7.37
N ALA A 116 -10.04 -18.80 -6.51
CA ALA A 116 -9.55 -17.56 -5.93
C ALA A 116 -8.97 -16.64 -7.01
N ALA A 117 -8.25 -17.20 -7.99
CA ALA A 117 -7.70 -16.46 -9.12
C ALA A 117 -8.80 -15.88 -10.00
N GLU A 118 -9.83 -16.65 -10.35
CA GLU A 118 -10.97 -16.18 -11.14
C GLU A 118 -11.68 -15.01 -10.46
N ARG A 119 -11.99 -15.14 -9.16
CA ARG A 119 -12.61 -14.05 -8.40
C ARG A 119 -11.72 -12.80 -8.30
N ALA A 120 -10.43 -12.99 -8.04
CA ALA A 120 -9.51 -11.87 -7.91
C ALA A 120 -9.30 -11.13 -9.23
N LEU A 121 -9.15 -11.85 -10.35
CA LEU A 121 -9.05 -11.26 -11.69
C LEU A 121 -10.33 -10.50 -12.07
N ALA A 122 -11.50 -11.07 -11.82
CA ALA A 122 -12.77 -10.41 -12.05
C ALA A 122 -12.92 -9.13 -11.23
N MET A 123 -12.50 -9.15 -9.94
CA MET A 123 -12.56 -8.00 -9.04
C MET A 123 -11.75 -6.82 -9.59
N VAL A 124 -10.56 -7.07 -10.14
CA VAL A 124 -9.70 -6.01 -10.68
C VAL A 124 -9.96 -5.68 -12.16
N GLY A 125 -10.97 -6.32 -12.77
CA GLY A 125 -11.34 -6.10 -14.18
C GLY A 125 -10.32 -6.64 -15.18
N LEU A 126 -9.58 -7.71 -14.83
CA LEU A 126 -8.76 -8.47 -15.75
C LEU A 126 -9.50 -9.73 -16.20
N PRO A 127 -9.44 -10.08 -17.49
CA PRO A 127 -10.08 -11.29 -17.99
C PRO A 127 -9.42 -12.53 -17.36
N PRO A 128 -10.20 -13.54 -16.94
CA PRO A 128 -9.67 -14.79 -16.38
C PRO A 128 -9.17 -15.74 -17.47
N ASP A 129 -8.59 -15.20 -18.54
CA ASP A 129 -8.04 -15.98 -19.65
C ASP A 129 -6.80 -16.75 -19.18
N ARG A 130 -6.87 -18.06 -19.29
CA ARG A 130 -5.80 -18.97 -18.89
C ARG A 130 -4.61 -18.96 -19.84
N ALA A 131 -4.75 -18.40 -21.03
CA ALA A 131 -3.70 -18.31 -22.04
C ALA A 131 -3.07 -16.91 -22.14
N ALA A 132 -3.65 -15.90 -21.49
CA ALA A 132 -3.16 -14.53 -21.58
C ALA A 132 -1.76 -14.38 -20.99
N SER A 133 -0.82 -13.91 -21.81
CA SER A 133 0.55 -13.59 -21.36
C SER A 133 0.56 -12.33 -20.51
N VAL A 134 1.44 -12.31 -19.52
CA VAL A 134 1.73 -11.10 -18.71
C VAL A 134 2.35 -10.00 -19.56
N ASP A 135 3.14 -10.37 -20.58
CA ASP A 135 3.85 -9.40 -21.43
C ASP A 135 2.90 -8.57 -22.31
N GLY A 136 1.64 -8.99 -22.44
CA GLY A 136 0.56 -8.22 -23.09
C GLY A 136 -0.08 -7.16 -22.20
N LEU A 137 0.27 -7.10 -20.90
CA LEU A 137 -0.29 -6.13 -19.96
C LEU A 137 0.51 -4.82 -20.01
N GLY A 138 -0.18 -3.69 -20.23
CA GLY A 138 0.39 -2.37 -20.01
C GLY A 138 0.60 -2.07 -18.50
N ALA A 139 1.10 -0.88 -18.17
CA ALA A 139 1.40 -0.47 -16.79
C ALA A 139 0.21 -0.64 -15.84
N ALA A 140 -0.97 -0.16 -16.23
CA ALA A 140 -2.22 -0.32 -15.47
C ALA A 140 -2.60 -1.80 -15.29
N GLY A 141 -2.47 -2.61 -16.33
CA GLY A 141 -2.73 -4.05 -16.27
C GLY A 141 -1.80 -4.79 -15.32
N LEU A 142 -0.51 -4.43 -15.28
CA LEU A 142 0.46 -5.00 -14.33
C LEU A 142 0.12 -4.63 -12.89
N LYS A 143 -0.36 -3.41 -12.61
CA LYS A 143 -0.82 -3.01 -11.28
C LYS A 143 -2.08 -3.75 -10.85
N LYS A 144 -3.05 -3.91 -11.78
CA LYS A 144 -4.22 -4.76 -11.55
C LYS A 144 -3.81 -6.20 -11.25
N LEU A 145 -2.80 -6.73 -11.93
CA LEU A 145 -2.28 -8.07 -11.67
C LEU A 145 -1.67 -8.19 -10.26
N GLU A 146 -0.87 -7.21 -9.82
CA GLU A 146 -0.33 -7.19 -8.45
C GLU A 146 -1.45 -7.17 -7.40
N LEU A 147 -2.47 -6.36 -7.62
CA LEU A 147 -3.64 -6.32 -6.74
C LEU A 147 -4.40 -7.65 -6.74
N ALA A 148 -4.63 -8.26 -7.90
CA ALA A 148 -5.25 -9.58 -8.01
C ALA A 148 -4.46 -10.67 -7.28
N LYS A 149 -3.12 -10.67 -7.39
CA LYS A 149 -2.24 -11.58 -6.65
C LYS A 149 -2.42 -11.41 -5.14
N ALA A 150 -2.43 -10.17 -4.64
CA ALA A 150 -2.64 -9.89 -3.22
C ALA A 150 -4.04 -10.37 -2.76
N LEU A 151 -5.10 -10.09 -3.52
CA LEU A 151 -6.47 -10.51 -3.21
C LEU A 151 -6.65 -12.04 -3.22
N ALA A 152 -6.00 -12.74 -4.15
CA ALA A 152 -6.08 -14.20 -4.25
C ALA A 152 -5.51 -14.92 -3.02
N THR A 153 -4.63 -14.27 -2.24
CA THR A 153 -4.15 -14.84 -0.97
C THR A 153 -5.24 -14.92 0.11
N GLY A 154 -6.42 -14.31 -0.11
CA GLY A 154 -7.52 -14.23 0.85
C GLY A 154 -7.23 -13.33 2.06
N PRO A 155 -6.75 -12.09 1.84
CA PRO A 155 -6.35 -11.24 2.95
C PRO A 155 -7.56 -10.70 3.71
N LYS A 156 -7.38 -10.48 5.02
CA LYS A 156 -8.28 -9.68 5.87
C LYS A 156 -7.80 -8.22 5.92
N LEU A 157 -6.49 -8.00 5.77
CA LEU A 157 -5.84 -6.70 5.68
C LEU A 157 -5.00 -6.64 4.40
N LEU A 158 -5.23 -5.64 3.58
CA LEU A 158 -4.47 -5.35 2.39
C LEU A 158 -3.56 -4.14 2.64
N LEU A 159 -2.27 -4.30 2.41
CA LEU A 159 -1.29 -3.23 2.36
C LEU A 159 -1.13 -2.80 0.89
N ALA A 160 -1.74 -1.70 0.50
CA ALA A 160 -1.70 -1.15 -0.85
C ALA A 160 -0.60 -0.08 -0.94
N ASP A 161 0.48 -0.36 -1.66
CA ASP A 161 1.71 0.44 -1.71
C ASP A 161 1.82 1.16 -3.06
N GLU A 162 1.63 2.49 -3.08
CA GLU A 162 1.75 3.38 -4.25
C GLU A 162 1.16 2.77 -5.53
N SER A 163 -0.08 2.31 -5.43
CA SER A 163 -0.74 1.56 -6.50
C SER A 163 -1.16 2.42 -7.69
N LEU A 164 -1.15 3.75 -7.57
CA LEU A 164 -1.65 4.69 -8.57
C LEU A 164 -0.55 5.35 -9.42
N GLY A 165 0.71 5.32 -9.01
CA GLY A 165 1.81 6.00 -9.72
C GLY A 165 1.89 5.60 -11.20
N GLY A 166 1.98 6.57 -12.13
CA GLY A 166 2.07 6.34 -13.57
C GLY A 166 0.74 5.97 -14.26
N LEU A 167 -0.38 6.14 -13.56
CA LEU A 167 -1.73 6.07 -14.11
C LEU A 167 -2.20 7.47 -14.53
N ASP A 168 -3.09 7.56 -15.52
CA ASP A 168 -3.79 8.80 -15.84
C ASP A 168 -4.91 9.10 -14.82
N GLU A 169 -5.51 10.31 -14.91
CA GLU A 169 -6.56 10.73 -13.96
C GLU A 169 -7.76 9.78 -13.93
N THR A 170 -8.17 9.25 -15.07
CA THR A 170 -9.30 8.31 -15.18
C THR A 170 -8.96 6.96 -14.55
N GLU A 171 -7.75 6.47 -14.80
CA GLU A 171 -7.23 5.22 -14.22
C GLU A 171 -7.07 5.34 -12.70
N ILE A 172 -6.64 6.50 -12.21
CA ILE A 172 -6.53 6.83 -10.79
C ILE A 172 -7.89 6.74 -10.10
N ASP A 173 -8.93 7.39 -10.65
CA ASP A 173 -10.28 7.35 -10.09
C ASP A 173 -10.85 5.92 -10.12
N GLN A 174 -10.65 5.17 -11.21
CA GLN A 174 -11.04 3.76 -11.29
C GLN A 174 -10.35 2.88 -10.24
N ALA A 175 -9.06 3.11 -9.99
CA ALA A 175 -8.32 2.36 -8.98
C ALA A 175 -8.78 2.71 -7.55
N ALA A 176 -9.11 3.98 -7.29
CA ALA A 176 -9.70 4.44 -6.05
C ALA A 176 -11.06 3.78 -5.77
N ASP A 177 -11.95 3.76 -6.77
CA ASP A 177 -13.26 3.09 -6.69
C ASP A 177 -13.11 1.57 -6.51
N MET A 178 -12.09 0.98 -7.12
CA MET A 178 -11.76 -0.44 -6.94
C MET A 178 -11.38 -0.76 -5.49
N LEU A 179 -10.60 0.09 -4.82
CA LEU A 179 -10.27 -0.12 -3.40
C LEU A 179 -11.51 -0.03 -2.50
N ARG A 180 -12.42 0.92 -2.76
CA ARG A 180 -13.72 0.97 -2.06
C ARG A 180 -14.52 -0.32 -2.28
N LYS A 181 -14.61 -0.75 -3.52
CA LYS A 181 -15.33 -1.99 -3.88
C LYS A 181 -14.73 -3.22 -3.19
N ILE A 182 -13.42 -3.32 -3.11
CA ILE A 182 -12.71 -4.39 -2.38
C ILE A 182 -13.09 -4.37 -0.90
N ARG A 183 -13.08 -3.19 -0.25
CA ARG A 183 -13.52 -3.06 1.12
C ARG A 183 -14.98 -3.47 1.30
N ASP A 184 -15.87 -2.91 0.49
CA ASP A 184 -17.32 -3.02 0.68
C ASP A 184 -17.86 -4.42 0.33
N GLU A 185 -17.36 -5.04 -0.76
CA GLU A 185 -17.84 -6.35 -1.22
C GLU A 185 -17.12 -7.53 -0.55
N LEU A 186 -15.82 -7.37 -0.23
CA LEU A 186 -15.02 -8.44 0.35
C LEU A 186 -14.77 -8.27 1.86
N GLY A 187 -15.16 -7.15 2.45
CA GLY A 187 -14.93 -6.85 3.87
C GLY A 187 -13.45 -6.71 4.24
N ILE A 188 -12.59 -6.38 3.26
CA ILE A 188 -11.14 -6.28 3.44
C ILE A 188 -10.79 -4.91 4.02
N THR A 189 -10.04 -4.91 5.12
CA THR A 189 -9.42 -3.70 5.69
C THR A 189 -8.23 -3.29 4.84
N ILE A 190 -7.99 -1.99 4.64
CA ILE A 190 -6.94 -1.52 3.75
C ILE A 190 -6.07 -0.49 4.47
N ILE A 191 -4.74 -0.62 4.40
CA ILE A 191 -3.81 0.49 4.63
C ILE A 191 -3.28 0.89 3.26
N TRP A 192 -3.49 2.15 2.90
CA TRP A 192 -3.17 2.65 1.57
C TRP A 192 -2.11 3.75 1.64
N VAL A 193 -0.96 3.51 1.04
CA VAL A 193 0.09 4.51 0.86
C VAL A 193 -0.06 5.14 -0.52
N GLU A 194 -0.23 6.46 -0.54
CA GLU A 194 -0.24 7.25 -1.77
C GLU A 194 0.34 8.64 -1.54
N HIS A 195 0.80 9.26 -2.61
CA HIS A 195 1.28 10.65 -2.63
C HIS A 195 0.33 11.59 -3.38
N ILE A 196 -0.70 11.05 -4.05
CA ILE A 196 -1.74 11.84 -4.72
C ILE A 196 -2.84 12.16 -3.71
N MET A 197 -2.62 13.23 -2.92
CA MET A 197 -3.48 13.63 -1.80
C MET A 197 -4.95 13.76 -2.18
N GLY A 198 -5.25 14.39 -3.33
CA GLY A 198 -6.62 14.67 -3.75
C GLY A 198 -7.48 13.43 -3.94
N VAL A 199 -6.88 12.32 -4.38
CA VAL A 199 -7.58 11.04 -4.55
C VAL A 199 -7.69 10.30 -3.23
N LEU A 200 -6.59 10.20 -2.50
CA LEU A 200 -6.53 9.49 -1.22
C LEU A 200 -7.57 10.06 -0.25
N MET A 201 -7.62 11.40 -0.08
CA MET A 201 -8.53 12.07 0.85
C MET A 201 -10.03 11.84 0.55
N ARG A 202 -10.38 11.47 -0.69
CA ARG A 202 -11.77 11.14 -1.08
C ARG A 202 -12.17 9.71 -0.76
N VAL A 203 -11.20 8.82 -0.51
CA VAL A 203 -11.42 7.37 -0.42
C VAL A 203 -11.30 6.85 1.00
N VAL A 204 -10.35 7.39 1.76
CA VAL A 204 -10.00 6.88 3.08
C VAL A 204 -10.95 7.35 4.17
N ASP A 205 -11.13 6.51 5.17
CA ASP A 205 -11.94 6.84 6.36
C ASP A 205 -11.12 7.69 7.34
N ARG A 206 -9.81 7.44 7.42
CA ARG A 206 -8.87 8.13 8.31
C ARG A 206 -7.50 8.23 7.65
N VAL A 207 -6.75 9.27 8.03
CA VAL A 207 -5.40 9.53 7.51
C VAL A 207 -4.41 9.57 8.66
N MET A 208 -3.25 8.95 8.49
CA MET A 208 -2.09 9.07 9.34
C MET A 208 -0.95 9.71 8.54
N VAL A 209 -0.34 10.75 9.10
CA VAL A 209 0.76 11.49 8.48
C VAL A 209 2.07 11.18 9.19
N LEU A 210 3.06 10.79 8.39
CA LEU A 210 4.42 10.59 8.86
C LEU A 210 5.34 11.70 8.35
N ASP A 211 6.23 12.14 9.21
CA ASP A 211 7.36 12.97 8.84
C ASP A 211 8.59 12.55 9.64
N HIS A 212 9.76 12.47 8.98
CA HIS A 212 11.05 12.06 9.58
C HIS A 212 10.98 10.84 10.52
N GLY A 213 10.14 9.86 10.18
CA GLY A 213 9.95 8.62 10.94
C GLY A 213 8.98 8.73 12.11
N GLU A 214 8.34 9.86 12.32
CA GLU A 214 7.39 10.10 13.41
C GLU A 214 5.97 10.35 12.88
N LYS A 215 4.97 10.01 13.68
CA LYS A 215 3.58 10.34 13.40
C LYS A 215 3.31 11.78 13.85
N ILE A 216 3.05 12.67 12.89
CA ILE A 216 2.79 14.08 13.17
C ILE A 216 1.31 14.43 13.26
N SER A 217 0.43 13.67 12.58
CA SER A 217 -1.02 13.87 12.62
C SER A 217 -1.76 12.57 12.34
N GLU A 218 -2.98 12.45 12.87
CA GLU A 218 -3.89 11.33 12.60
C GLU A 218 -5.34 11.77 12.88
N GLY A 219 -6.25 11.54 11.95
CA GLY A 219 -7.66 11.93 12.08
C GLY A 219 -8.44 11.78 10.79
N LEU A 220 -9.60 12.40 10.73
CA LEU A 220 -10.41 12.46 9.50
C LEU A 220 -9.67 13.24 8.40
N PRO A 221 -9.90 12.92 7.11
CA PRO A 221 -9.26 13.64 6.01
C PRO A 221 -9.40 15.17 6.11
N SER A 222 -10.58 15.67 6.50
CA SER A 222 -10.83 17.11 6.70
C SER A 222 -10.06 17.72 7.86
N GLU A 223 -9.79 16.98 8.92
CA GLU A 223 -9.01 17.45 10.06
C GLU A 223 -7.53 17.52 9.72
N VAL A 224 -7.01 16.43 9.12
CA VAL A 224 -5.61 16.29 8.75
C VAL A 224 -5.20 17.30 7.68
N SER A 225 -6.07 17.58 6.69
CA SER A 225 -5.78 18.57 5.64
C SER A 225 -5.66 20.01 6.17
N ASN A 226 -6.23 20.29 7.33
CA ASN A 226 -6.17 21.61 7.99
C ASN A 226 -5.16 21.64 9.17
N ASP A 227 -4.46 20.56 9.47
CA ASP A 227 -3.44 20.55 10.53
C ASP A 227 -2.22 21.39 10.08
N PRO A 228 -1.85 22.48 10.82
CA PRO A 228 -0.74 23.34 10.43
C PRO A 228 0.58 22.59 10.22
N ARG A 229 0.86 21.54 10.99
CA ARG A 229 2.07 20.73 10.84
C ARG A 229 2.08 19.98 9.52
N VAL A 230 0.91 19.47 9.08
CA VAL A 230 0.76 18.78 7.79
C VAL A 230 0.93 19.77 6.64
N VAL A 231 0.29 20.93 6.75
CA VAL A 231 0.41 22.01 5.77
C VAL A 231 1.86 22.46 5.62
N GLU A 232 2.59 22.65 6.73
CA GLU A 232 4.00 23.05 6.71
C GLU A 232 4.89 22.03 5.99
N VAL A 233 4.71 20.73 6.28
CA VAL A 233 5.49 19.64 5.67
C VAL A 233 5.26 19.55 4.15
N TYR A 234 4.04 19.79 3.67
CA TYR A 234 3.73 19.70 2.24
C TYR A 234 3.98 21.02 1.49
N LEU A 235 3.60 22.17 2.03
CA LEU A 235 3.86 23.47 1.40
C LEU A 235 5.32 23.90 1.52
N GLY A 236 6.03 23.51 2.58
CA GLY A 236 7.46 23.77 2.73
C GLY A 236 8.29 23.07 1.67
N THR A 237 7.89 21.89 1.21
CA THR A 237 8.53 21.15 0.11
C THR A 237 8.21 21.75 -1.27
N ASP A 238 6.98 22.21 -1.50
CA ASP A 238 6.55 22.81 -2.76
C ASP A 238 7.12 24.23 -2.95
N ALA A 239 7.22 25.03 -1.90
CA ALA A 239 7.86 26.33 -1.94
C ALA A 239 9.36 26.24 -2.32
N GLY A 240 10.04 25.21 -1.85
CA GLY A 240 11.44 24.92 -2.23
C GLY A 240 11.59 24.51 -3.70
N ALA A 241 10.70 23.67 -4.21
CA ALA A 241 10.70 23.23 -5.60
C ALA A 241 10.35 24.39 -6.56
N THR A 242 9.37 25.23 -6.20
CA THR A 242 8.95 26.39 -7.01
C THR A 242 10.04 27.48 -7.02
N GLN A 243 10.76 27.68 -5.92
CA GLN A 243 11.88 28.62 -5.87
C GLN A 243 13.11 28.13 -6.66
N ALA A 244 13.41 26.83 -6.64
CA ALA A 244 14.48 26.25 -7.44
C ALA A 244 14.19 26.37 -8.95
N ALA A 245 12.96 26.04 -9.39
CA ALA A 245 12.53 26.20 -10.78
C ALA A 245 12.53 27.67 -11.25
N ALA A 246 12.13 28.61 -10.38
CA ALA A 246 12.17 30.05 -10.68
C ALA A 246 13.61 30.62 -10.73
N ALA A 247 14.54 30.04 -9.96
CA ALA A 247 15.96 30.42 -10.00
C ALA A 247 16.66 29.93 -11.28
N GLU A 248 16.38 28.68 -11.72
CA GLU A 248 16.90 28.16 -12.98
C GLU A 248 16.39 28.91 -14.22
N THR A 249 15.11 29.33 -14.20
CA THR A 249 14.51 30.13 -15.28
C THR A 249 15.15 31.53 -15.38
N ARG A 250 15.61 32.12 -14.27
CA ARG A 250 16.29 33.42 -14.25
C ARG A 250 17.75 33.35 -14.67
N LEU A 251 18.42 32.23 -14.48
CA LEU A 251 19.80 32.01 -14.90
C LEU A 251 19.90 31.67 -16.39
N GLY A 252 18.87 31.06 -17.00
CA GLY A 252 18.80 30.75 -18.43
C GLY A 252 18.43 31.94 -19.33
N ALA A 253 18.00 33.09 -18.77
CA ALA A 253 17.59 34.26 -19.53
C ALA A 253 18.71 35.30 -19.73
N HIS A 254 19.93 35.01 -19.29
CA HIS A 254 21.12 35.86 -19.41
C HIS A 254 22.34 35.17 -20.05
N ALA A 255 22.11 34.13 -20.88
CA ALA A 255 23.14 33.50 -21.67
C ALA A 255 22.85 33.65 -23.17
#